data_1603da7f3e42165e201806773a61cf63
#
_entry.id   1603da7f3e42165e201806773a61cf63
#
_cell.length_a   1.000
_cell.length_b   1.000
_cell.length_c   1.000
_cell.angle_alpha   90.00
_cell.angle_beta   90.00
_cell.angle_gamma   90.00
#
_symmetry.space_group_name_H-M   'P 1'
#
loop_
_entity.id
_entity.type
_entity.pdbx_description
1 polymer ?
#
loop_
_entity_poly.entity_id
_entity_poly.type
_entity_poly.pdbx_seq_one_letter_code
_entity_poly.pdbx_strand_id
1 'polypeptide(L)'
;MDAMKTIFLNPPSYDDFDGGAGSRYQATREVWSFWYPTWLAYPAGLVPGARLLDAPPHGYTPQQAVAEASVYDFIVIHTSTPSLKMDIRTAEAIKAANPDCIIAFVGGHPTARPEETLKLSEAIDIAARKEFDHSMAEVAQDIEWEKIGGISYRRNGIVHHNPDRPMLTSEQLDRLPFVTEVYDKNLDYLKYNSPYCQYPYVSMYTGRGCPARCTFCLWPQVTQGHQYRVRSAENVYKEVAAMKAKFPKMKELFFDDDTFTADTGRARKIAQLLKPLGITWSTNSRANVDYETLKVMKEGGLRLFVVGYESGNAEILKNIKKGVRLDRARRFTRDCHELGILIHGTFILGLPGESRETIEESMRFAREMDCETIQVSLASPYPGTELFEYVTAHGYLAVDPLLDEAGYQKCTVQYPNLSADEIYQSVERFYRSFYFRPRYILKSVRKMLTSSEECKRLLKEGRQFLSTMRQRRAQLRHANATEA
;
A
#
# COMPACT_ATOMS: atom_id res chain seq x y z
N MET A 1 -15.68 -33.32 -2.57
CA MET A 1 -16.41 -32.46 -1.61
C MET A 1 -16.51 -31.09 -2.25
N ASP A 2 -17.63 -30.43 -2.15
CA ASP A 2 -17.76 -29.06 -2.65
C ASP A 2 -16.86 -28.15 -1.78
N ALA A 3 -16.20 -27.18 -2.39
CA ALA A 3 -15.36 -26.25 -1.66
C ALA A 3 -16.20 -25.45 -0.64
N MET A 4 -15.60 -25.10 0.51
CA MET A 4 -16.26 -24.27 1.52
C MET A 4 -16.77 -22.98 0.91
N LYS A 5 -17.95 -22.53 1.31
CA LYS A 5 -18.46 -21.21 0.93
C LYS A 5 -17.54 -20.15 1.54
N THR A 6 -16.77 -19.47 0.69
CA THR A 6 -15.64 -18.64 1.10
C THR A 6 -15.84 -17.17 0.78
N ILE A 7 -15.49 -16.29 1.73
CA ILE A 7 -15.40 -14.84 1.54
C ILE A 7 -14.00 -14.32 1.88
N PHE A 8 -13.46 -13.47 1.00
CA PHE A 8 -12.27 -12.67 1.22
C PHE A 8 -12.72 -11.26 1.58
N LEU A 9 -12.43 -10.85 2.81
CA LEU A 9 -12.97 -9.65 3.42
C LEU A 9 -11.87 -8.64 3.75
N ASN A 10 -12.07 -7.41 3.30
CA ASN A 10 -11.42 -6.25 3.85
C ASN A 10 -12.48 -5.47 4.65
N PRO A 11 -12.47 -5.55 6.00
CA PRO A 11 -13.53 -4.99 6.82
C PRO A 11 -13.41 -3.47 6.95
N PRO A 12 -14.51 -2.76 7.24
CA PRO A 12 -14.48 -1.34 7.57
C PRO A 12 -13.99 -1.12 9.00
N SER A 13 -13.48 0.07 9.28
CA SER A 13 -13.14 0.51 10.63
C SER A 13 -14.40 0.72 11.50
N TYR A 14 -14.28 0.50 12.80
CA TYR A 14 -15.29 0.85 13.80
C TYR A 14 -15.24 2.34 14.20
N ASP A 15 -14.16 3.03 13.84
CA ASP A 15 -13.89 4.40 14.27
C ASP A 15 -13.97 5.41 13.11
N ASP A 16 -14.70 5.07 12.03
CA ASP A 16 -14.99 5.92 10.86
C ASP A 16 -13.78 6.51 10.13
N PHE A 17 -12.61 5.85 10.20
CA PHE A 17 -11.41 6.28 9.47
C PHE A 17 -10.93 5.27 8.42
N ASP A 18 -11.74 4.92 7.49
CA ASP A 18 -11.35 4.05 6.39
C ASP A 18 -10.62 4.84 5.30
N GLY A 19 -9.33 4.87 5.41
CA GLY A 19 -8.49 5.55 4.43
C GLY A 19 -7.54 4.61 3.72
N GLY A 20 -8.00 3.82 2.76
CA GLY A 20 -7.11 3.00 1.97
C GLY A 20 -7.23 1.52 2.27
N ALA A 21 -8.46 1.10 2.38
CA ALA A 21 -8.84 -0.30 2.40
C ALA A 21 -8.21 -1.06 1.23
N GLY A 22 -7.71 -2.24 1.50
CA GLY A 22 -6.90 -3.01 0.56
C GLY A 22 -5.51 -2.41 0.35
N SER A 23 -5.28 -1.20 0.80
CA SER A 23 -3.97 -0.60 0.81
C SER A 23 -3.09 -1.20 1.89
N ARG A 24 -1.82 -0.91 1.78
CA ARG A 24 -0.77 -1.22 2.75
C ARG A 24 -0.97 -0.52 4.10
N TYR A 25 -2.01 0.36 4.21
CA TYR A 25 -2.33 1.18 5.35
C TYR A 25 -3.82 1.43 5.50
N GLN A 26 -4.36 1.17 6.66
CA GLN A 26 -5.60 1.75 7.13
C GLN A 26 -5.25 2.94 8.04
N ALA A 27 -5.30 4.13 7.50
CA ALA A 27 -5.07 5.38 8.23
C ALA A 27 -5.77 6.53 7.50
N THR A 28 -6.16 7.54 8.25
CA THR A 28 -6.68 8.78 7.68
C THR A 28 -5.59 9.47 6.85
N ARG A 29 -5.92 9.83 5.61
CA ARG A 29 -4.99 10.45 4.68
C ARG A 29 -5.34 11.90 4.42
N GLU A 30 -4.35 12.68 3.96
CA GLU A 30 -4.51 14.09 3.59
C GLU A 30 -5.52 14.27 2.45
N VAL A 31 -5.55 13.32 1.53
CA VAL A 31 -6.53 13.21 0.46
C VAL A 31 -7.14 11.83 0.50
N TRP A 32 -8.46 11.78 0.61
CA TRP A 32 -9.20 10.54 0.73
C TRP A 32 -8.98 9.66 -0.49
N SER A 33 -8.56 8.40 -0.26
CA SER A 33 -8.21 7.45 -1.31
C SER A 33 -8.59 6.03 -0.92
N PHE A 34 -9.00 5.25 -1.93
CA PHE A 34 -9.22 3.82 -1.78
C PHE A 34 -8.39 3.07 -2.83
N TRP A 35 -7.69 2.06 -2.35
CA TRP A 35 -6.85 1.19 -3.17
C TRP A 35 -7.54 -0.15 -3.38
N TYR A 36 -7.23 -0.80 -4.48
CA TYR A 36 -7.80 -2.11 -4.77
C TYR A 36 -7.31 -3.17 -3.77
N PRO A 37 -8.19 -4.09 -3.34
CA PRO A 37 -7.84 -5.21 -2.45
C PRO A 37 -7.15 -6.33 -3.26
N THR A 38 -6.12 -5.99 -4.00
CA THR A 38 -5.45 -6.86 -4.97
C THR A 38 -4.91 -8.13 -4.31
N TRP A 39 -4.41 -8.02 -3.08
CA TRP A 39 -3.92 -9.16 -2.30
C TRP A 39 -4.99 -10.20 -1.97
N LEU A 40 -6.22 -9.77 -1.74
CA LEU A 40 -7.36 -10.66 -1.53
C LEU A 40 -7.96 -11.15 -2.85
N ALA A 41 -7.80 -10.39 -3.93
CA ALA A 41 -8.38 -10.74 -5.22
C ALA A 41 -7.69 -11.97 -5.85
N TYR A 42 -6.37 -12.12 -5.72
CA TYR A 42 -5.67 -13.29 -6.25
C TYR A 42 -6.18 -14.61 -5.64
N PRO A 43 -6.16 -14.79 -4.30
CA PRO A 43 -6.69 -16.00 -3.70
C PRO A 43 -8.20 -16.17 -3.93
N ALA A 44 -8.99 -15.09 -3.96
CA ALA A 44 -10.41 -15.16 -4.29
C ALA A 44 -10.65 -15.73 -5.70
N GLY A 45 -9.79 -15.40 -6.66
CA GLY A 45 -9.84 -15.95 -8.01
C GLY A 45 -9.47 -17.44 -8.10
N LEU A 46 -8.72 -17.95 -7.11
CA LEU A 46 -8.35 -19.39 -7.04
C LEU A 46 -9.46 -20.25 -6.42
N VAL A 47 -10.43 -19.65 -5.73
CA VAL A 47 -11.52 -20.39 -5.06
C VAL A 47 -12.81 -20.22 -5.86
N PRO A 48 -13.32 -21.26 -6.52
CA PRO A 48 -14.56 -21.17 -7.29
C PRO A 48 -15.74 -20.68 -6.45
N GLY A 49 -16.45 -19.67 -6.93
CA GLY A 49 -17.60 -19.11 -6.23
C GLY A 49 -17.28 -18.22 -5.03
N ALA A 50 -16.02 -17.97 -4.72
CA ALA A 50 -15.66 -17.10 -3.62
C ALA A 50 -16.14 -15.65 -3.84
N ARG A 51 -16.54 -15.01 -2.75
CA ARG A 51 -16.89 -13.60 -2.67
C ARG A 51 -15.65 -12.78 -2.29
N LEU A 52 -15.40 -11.67 -2.98
CA LEU A 52 -14.49 -10.63 -2.51
C LEU A 52 -15.32 -9.44 -2.03
N LEU A 53 -15.24 -9.11 -0.76
CA LEU A 53 -15.88 -7.93 -0.16
C LEU A 53 -14.84 -6.93 0.32
N ASP A 54 -14.76 -5.80 -0.36
CA ASP A 54 -13.99 -4.63 0.06
C ASP A 54 -14.98 -3.60 0.63
N ALA A 55 -15.22 -3.68 1.91
CA ALA A 55 -16.32 -3.00 2.58
C ALA A 55 -16.20 -1.46 2.57
N PRO A 56 -15.02 -0.84 2.87
CA PRO A 56 -14.91 0.61 3.01
C PRO A 56 -15.28 1.42 1.76
N PRO A 57 -14.73 1.17 0.56
CA PRO A 57 -15.10 1.95 -0.61
C PRO A 57 -16.56 1.76 -1.02
N HIS A 58 -17.17 0.65 -0.62
CA HIS A 58 -18.58 0.34 -0.92
C HIS A 58 -19.55 0.86 0.14
N GLY A 59 -19.04 1.51 1.22
CA GLY A 59 -19.84 2.16 2.23
C GLY A 59 -20.55 1.20 3.19
N TYR A 60 -20.02 0.01 3.38
CA TYR A 60 -20.51 -0.94 4.37
C TYR A 60 -20.20 -0.45 5.78
N THR A 61 -21.17 -0.55 6.67
CA THR A 61 -20.91 -0.43 8.11
C THR A 61 -20.29 -1.73 8.65
N PRO A 62 -19.65 -1.70 9.82
CA PRO A 62 -19.14 -2.93 10.46
C PRO A 62 -20.21 -4.00 10.63
N GLN A 63 -21.43 -3.60 11.03
CA GLN A 63 -22.58 -4.50 11.21
C GLN A 63 -23.01 -5.16 9.90
N GLN A 64 -23.03 -4.40 8.80
CA GLN A 64 -23.38 -4.94 7.48
C GLN A 64 -22.29 -5.90 6.97
N ALA A 65 -21.01 -5.58 7.17
CA ALA A 65 -19.90 -6.46 6.79
C ALA A 65 -19.92 -7.78 7.59
N VAL A 66 -20.19 -7.70 8.91
CA VAL A 66 -20.34 -8.88 9.77
C VAL A 66 -21.54 -9.73 9.31
N ALA A 67 -22.69 -9.12 9.07
CA ALA A 67 -23.88 -9.85 8.63
C ALA A 67 -23.66 -10.56 7.28
N GLU A 68 -22.98 -9.91 6.31
CA GLU A 68 -22.65 -10.53 5.04
C GLU A 68 -21.62 -11.67 5.21
N ALA A 69 -20.60 -11.49 6.04
CA ALA A 69 -19.55 -12.49 6.23
C ALA A 69 -20.04 -13.73 7.01
N SER A 70 -20.97 -13.56 7.96
CA SER A 70 -21.43 -14.62 8.85
C SER A 70 -22.21 -15.76 8.17
N VAL A 71 -22.54 -15.64 6.87
CA VAL A 71 -23.20 -16.71 6.10
C VAL A 71 -22.22 -17.59 5.32
N TYR A 72 -20.91 -17.40 5.55
CA TYR A 72 -19.82 -18.16 4.92
C TYR A 72 -19.19 -19.14 5.90
N ASP A 73 -18.65 -20.24 5.37
CA ASP A 73 -17.97 -21.27 6.16
C ASP A 73 -16.51 -20.89 6.42
N PHE A 74 -15.88 -20.20 5.45
CA PHE A 74 -14.49 -19.75 5.54
C PHE A 74 -14.38 -18.26 5.23
N ILE A 75 -13.79 -17.51 6.17
CA ILE A 75 -13.61 -16.06 6.10
C ILE A 75 -12.12 -15.72 6.13
N VAL A 76 -11.63 -15.06 5.11
CA VAL A 76 -10.24 -14.60 5.01
C VAL A 76 -10.20 -13.09 5.20
N ILE A 77 -9.62 -12.61 6.28
CA ILE A 77 -9.52 -11.18 6.62
C ILE A 77 -8.10 -10.69 6.37
N HIS A 78 -7.95 -9.67 5.50
CA HIS A 78 -6.66 -8.97 5.37
C HIS A 78 -6.49 -8.00 6.53
N THR A 79 -5.35 -8.14 7.24
CA THR A 79 -5.02 -7.28 8.37
C THR A 79 -3.60 -6.72 8.27
N SER A 80 -3.40 -5.60 8.93
CA SER A 80 -2.11 -4.93 9.09
C SER A 80 -1.91 -4.53 10.56
N THR A 81 -0.69 -4.18 10.95
CA THR A 81 -0.44 -3.76 12.35
C THR A 81 -1.37 -2.62 12.81
N PRO A 82 -1.61 -1.57 11.99
CA PRO A 82 -2.53 -0.49 12.40
C PRO A 82 -3.99 -0.92 12.54
N SER A 83 -4.48 -1.85 11.71
CA SER A 83 -5.89 -2.25 11.69
C SER A 83 -6.23 -3.43 12.60
N LEU A 84 -5.22 -4.09 13.15
CA LEU A 84 -5.36 -5.37 13.85
C LEU A 84 -6.47 -5.39 14.89
N LYS A 85 -6.57 -4.36 15.75
CA LYS A 85 -7.61 -4.29 16.79
C LYS A 85 -9.03 -4.26 16.22
N MET A 86 -9.23 -3.55 15.11
CA MET A 86 -10.53 -3.45 14.45
C MET A 86 -10.89 -4.73 13.73
N ASP A 87 -9.89 -5.35 13.10
CA ASP A 87 -10.08 -6.63 12.40
C ASP A 87 -10.41 -7.76 13.39
N ILE A 88 -9.81 -7.76 14.59
CA ILE A 88 -10.16 -8.68 15.68
C ILE A 88 -11.62 -8.49 16.11
N ARG A 89 -12.08 -7.25 16.35
CA ARG A 89 -13.49 -6.98 16.67
C ARG A 89 -14.44 -7.51 15.61
N THR A 90 -14.05 -7.39 14.34
CA THR A 90 -14.83 -7.94 13.22
C THR A 90 -14.86 -9.47 13.28
N ALA A 91 -13.72 -10.12 13.50
CA ALA A 91 -13.64 -11.57 13.62
C ALA A 91 -14.48 -12.11 14.79
N GLU A 92 -14.40 -11.47 15.96
CA GLU A 92 -15.19 -11.82 17.14
C GLU A 92 -16.70 -11.67 16.89
N ALA A 93 -17.10 -10.59 16.22
CA ALA A 93 -18.50 -10.39 15.86
C ALA A 93 -19.01 -11.43 14.85
N ILE A 94 -18.18 -11.83 13.88
CA ILE A 94 -18.51 -12.91 12.93
C ILE A 94 -18.62 -14.25 13.66
N LYS A 95 -17.66 -14.61 14.54
CA LYS A 95 -17.71 -15.85 15.33
C LYS A 95 -18.92 -15.91 16.27
N ALA A 96 -19.33 -14.77 16.86
CA ALA A 96 -20.53 -14.70 17.68
C ALA A 96 -21.79 -14.98 16.86
N ALA A 97 -21.85 -14.57 15.60
CA ALA A 97 -22.97 -14.80 14.70
C ALA A 97 -22.93 -16.18 14.01
N ASN A 98 -21.76 -16.75 13.76
CA ASN A 98 -21.52 -18.07 13.16
C ASN A 98 -20.33 -18.76 13.86
N PRO A 99 -20.58 -19.48 14.96
CA PRO A 99 -19.52 -20.14 15.74
C PRO A 99 -18.73 -21.21 14.96
N ASP A 100 -19.32 -21.83 13.97
CA ASP A 100 -18.74 -22.94 13.22
C ASP A 100 -17.83 -22.48 12.05
N CYS A 101 -17.83 -21.19 11.70
CA CYS A 101 -17.01 -20.70 10.62
C CYS A 101 -15.50 -20.74 10.96
N ILE A 102 -14.68 -20.85 9.93
CA ILE A 102 -13.21 -20.75 10.04
C ILE A 102 -12.81 -19.33 9.67
N ILE A 103 -11.97 -18.68 10.50
CA ILE A 103 -11.46 -17.34 10.23
C ILE A 103 -9.94 -17.36 10.11
N ALA A 104 -9.43 -16.92 8.95
CA ALA A 104 -8.01 -16.75 8.68
C ALA A 104 -7.65 -15.27 8.60
N PHE A 105 -6.58 -14.87 9.31
CA PHE A 105 -5.93 -13.58 9.15
C PHE A 105 -4.75 -13.70 8.19
N VAL A 106 -4.67 -12.77 7.22
CA VAL A 106 -3.61 -12.70 6.21
C VAL A 106 -3.02 -11.29 6.17
N GLY A 107 -1.78 -11.14 5.70
CA GLY A 107 -1.13 -9.83 5.56
C GLY A 107 0.17 -9.71 6.35
N GLY A 108 0.65 -8.48 6.54
CA GLY A 108 1.96 -8.21 7.12
C GLY A 108 2.09 -8.59 8.59
N HIS A 109 1.08 -8.26 9.40
CA HIS A 109 1.13 -8.54 10.85
C HIS A 109 1.09 -10.05 11.16
N PRO A 110 0.12 -10.85 10.67
CA PRO A 110 0.12 -12.30 10.90
C PRO A 110 1.33 -13.01 10.31
N THR A 111 1.95 -12.45 9.27
CA THR A 111 3.22 -12.98 8.76
C THR A 111 4.37 -12.77 9.75
N ALA A 112 4.50 -11.58 10.31
CA ALA A 112 5.59 -11.21 11.22
C ALA A 112 5.39 -11.78 12.63
N ARG A 113 4.14 -11.89 13.10
CA ARG A 113 3.75 -12.26 14.46
C ARG A 113 2.59 -13.29 14.47
N PRO A 114 2.76 -14.47 13.86
CA PRO A 114 1.66 -15.42 13.71
C PRO A 114 1.11 -15.96 15.03
N GLU A 115 2.00 -16.32 15.98
CA GLU A 115 1.59 -16.83 17.28
C GLU A 115 0.91 -15.76 18.14
N GLU A 116 1.44 -14.53 18.14
CA GLU A 116 0.83 -13.38 18.81
C GLU A 116 -0.57 -13.12 18.24
N THR A 117 -0.71 -13.06 16.91
CA THR A 117 -1.99 -12.88 16.24
C THR A 117 -3.04 -13.89 16.69
N LEU A 118 -2.67 -15.16 16.74
CA LEU A 118 -3.57 -16.22 17.19
C LEU A 118 -3.94 -16.11 18.67
N LYS A 119 -3.01 -15.63 19.53
CA LYS A 119 -3.25 -15.47 20.96
C LYS A 119 -4.13 -14.27 21.33
N LEU A 120 -4.24 -13.27 20.43
CA LEU A 120 -5.02 -12.06 20.70
C LEU A 120 -6.54 -12.31 20.74
N SER A 121 -7.04 -13.33 20.03
CA SER A 121 -8.46 -13.70 20.09
C SER A 121 -8.69 -15.16 19.70
N GLU A 122 -9.61 -15.81 20.42
CA GLU A 122 -10.09 -17.15 20.09
C GLU A 122 -10.88 -17.23 18.76
N ALA A 123 -11.32 -16.07 18.25
CA ALA A 123 -12.03 -15.98 16.97
C ALA A 123 -11.11 -16.24 15.77
N ILE A 124 -9.78 -16.19 15.94
CA ILE A 124 -8.83 -16.38 14.86
C ILE A 124 -8.34 -17.83 14.86
N ASP A 125 -8.67 -18.57 13.81
CA ASP A 125 -8.30 -19.98 13.69
C ASP A 125 -6.94 -20.16 12.99
N ILE A 126 -6.66 -19.30 11.97
CA ILE A 126 -5.48 -19.40 11.11
C ILE A 126 -4.81 -18.02 10.96
N ALA A 127 -3.48 -18.00 11.06
CA ALA A 127 -2.62 -16.89 10.65
C ALA A 127 -1.76 -17.33 9.46
N ALA A 128 -2.06 -16.82 8.26
CA ALA A 128 -1.29 -17.17 7.08
C ALA A 128 -0.08 -16.26 6.89
N ARG A 129 1.03 -16.86 6.48
CA ARG A 129 2.32 -16.18 6.36
C ARG A 129 2.73 -15.99 4.90
N LYS A 130 3.38 -14.84 4.63
CA LYS A 130 3.96 -14.49 3.31
C LYS A 130 2.91 -14.47 2.18
N GLU A 131 3.16 -15.21 1.09
CA GLU A 131 2.20 -15.35 -0.02
C GLU A 131 1.19 -16.45 0.31
N PHE A 132 -0.02 -16.07 0.56
CA PHE A 132 -1.10 -16.92 1.08
C PHE A 132 -2.09 -17.39 0.01
N ASP A 133 -1.87 -17.05 -1.26
CA ASP A 133 -2.83 -17.33 -2.35
C ASP A 133 -3.28 -18.80 -2.36
N HIS A 134 -2.32 -19.73 -2.51
CA HIS A 134 -2.61 -21.15 -2.54
C HIS A 134 -2.97 -21.74 -1.18
N SER A 135 -2.38 -21.21 -0.09
CA SER A 135 -2.69 -21.70 1.26
C SER A 135 -4.16 -21.46 1.60
N MET A 136 -4.71 -20.30 1.25
CA MET A 136 -6.14 -20.01 1.47
C MET A 136 -7.04 -20.82 0.53
N ALA A 137 -6.60 -21.05 -0.71
CA ALA A 137 -7.34 -21.92 -1.64
C ALA A 137 -7.38 -23.39 -1.16
N GLU A 138 -6.30 -23.89 -0.56
CA GLU A 138 -6.22 -25.24 0.00
C GLU A 138 -7.10 -25.38 1.26
N VAL A 139 -7.15 -24.36 2.13
CA VAL A 139 -8.12 -24.34 3.26
C VAL A 139 -9.55 -24.38 2.74
N ALA A 140 -9.88 -23.56 1.73
CA ALA A 140 -11.21 -23.54 1.13
C ALA A 140 -11.62 -24.88 0.47
N GLN A 141 -10.65 -25.70 0.07
CA GLN A 141 -10.84 -27.05 -0.47
C GLN A 141 -10.88 -28.15 0.60
N ASP A 142 -10.92 -27.77 1.87
CA ASP A 142 -10.96 -28.70 3.01
C ASP A 142 -9.74 -29.65 3.10
N ILE A 143 -8.58 -29.16 2.65
CA ILE A 143 -7.31 -29.88 2.83
C ILE A 143 -6.94 -29.86 4.32
N GLU A 144 -6.47 -31.00 4.84
CA GLU A 144 -5.99 -31.10 6.22
C GLU A 144 -4.93 -30.02 6.52
N TRP A 145 -5.14 -29.23 7.55
CA TRP A 145 -4.32 -28.05 7.85
C TRP A 145 -2.84 -28.37 8.06
N GLU A 146 -2.54 -29.57 8.59
CA GLU A 146 -1.17 -30.08 8.78
C GLU A 146 -0.37 -30.17 7.47
N LYS A 147 -1.05 -30.31 6.35
CA LYS A 147 -0.46 -30.44 5.00
C LYS A 147 -0.28 -29.10 4.31
N ILE A 148 -0.90 -28.02 4.81
CA ILE A 148 -0.90 -26.71 4.14
C ILE A 148 0.33 -25.90 4.56
N GLY A 149 1.24 -25.66 3.63
CA GLY A 149 2.40 -24.80 3.88
C GLY A 149 2.01 -23.33 4.09
N GLY A 150 2.78 -22.62 4.93
CA GLY A 150 2.64 -21.19 5.14
C GLY A 150 1.53 -20.78 6.09
N ILE A 151 0.93 -21.69 6.87
CA ILE A 151 -0.04 -21.35 7.89
C ILE A 151 0.48 -21.65 9.31
N SER A 152 -0.01 -20.86 10.25
CA SER A 152 -0.04 -21.16 11.68
C SER A 152 -1.50 -21.23 12.07
N TYR A 153 -1.87 -22.18 12.93
CA TYR A 153 -3.27 -22.41 13.26
C TYR A 153 -3.43 -22.90 14.70
N ARG A 154 -4.65 -22.76 15.21
CA ARG A 154 -5.03 -23.28 16.52
C ARG A 154 -5.82 -24.55 16.36
N ARG A 155 -5.44 -25.59 17.12
CA ARG A 155 -6.22 -26.83 17.26
C ARG A 155 -6.18 -27.28 18.72
N ASN A 156 -7.33 -27.52 19.31
CA ASN A 156 -7.49 -27.92 20.71
C ASN A 156 -6.76 -27.00 21.70
N GLY A 157 -6.82 -25.67 21.45
CA GLY A 157 -6.15 -24.66 22.28
C GLY A 157 -4.64 -24.53 22.06
N ILE A 158 -4.02 -25.39 21.23
CA ILE A 158 -2.59 -25.38 20.95
C ILE A 158 -2.33 -24.73 19.59
N VAL A 159 -1.31 -23.85 19.54
CA VAL A 159 -0.84 -23.23 18.30
C VAL A 159 0.16 -24.15 17.61
N HIS A 160 -0.09 -24.41 16.33
CA HIS A 160 0.78 -25.19 15.45
C HIS A 160 1.35 -24.29 14.34
N HIS A 161 2.59 -24.57 13.92
CA HIS A 161 3.26 -23.85 12.83
C HIS A 161 3.72 -24.84 11.76
N ASN A 162 3.12 -24.76 10.58
CA ASN A 162 3.61 -25.52 9.43
C ASN A 162 4.86 -24.85 8.84
N PRO A 163 5.68 -25.58 8.06
CA PRO A 163 6.76 -24.98 7.29
C PRO A 163 6.24 -23.85 6.37
N ASP A 164 7.08 -22.84 6.16
CA ASP A 164 6.74 -21.79 5.20
C ASP A 164 6.55 -22.36 3.79
N ARG A 165 5.56 -21.83 3.09
CA ARG A 165 5.39 -22.14 1.66
C ARG A 165 6.48 -21.44 0.85
N PRO A 166 7.13 -22.09 -0.13
CA PRO A 166 7.99 -21.41 -1.08
C PRO A 166 7.25 -20.30 -1.82
N MET A 167 7.95 -19.18 -2.06
CA MET A 167 7.39 -18.07 -2.85
C MET A 167 7.04 -18.54 -4.26
N LEU A 168 5.97 -17.99 -4.84
CA LEU A 168 5.56 -18.31 -6.20
C LEU A 168 6.66 -17.96 -7.21
N THR A 169 6.95 -18.85 -8.14
CA THR A 169 7.84 -18.59 -9.26
C THR A 169 7.17 -17.67 -10.30
N SER A 170 7.93 -17.09 -11.21
CA SER A 170 7.38 -16.31 -12.33
C SER A 170 6.38 -17.08 -13.17
N GLU A 171 6.63 -18.38 -13.41
CA GLU A 171 5.71 -19.26 -14.14
C GLU A 171 4.40 -19.48 -13.37
N GLN A 172 4.47 -19.60 -12.05
CA GLN A 172 3.29 -19.73 -11.20
C GLN A 172 2.50 -18.42 -11.14
N LEU A 173 3.18 -17.25 -11.13
CA LEU A 173 2.52 -15.96 -11.23
C LEU A 173 1.73 -15.79 -12.54
N ASP A 174 2.24 -16.31 -13.66
CA ASP A 174 1.52 -16.31 -14.95
C ASP A 174 0.25 -17.19 -14.96
N ARG A 175 0.18 -18.15 -14.03
CA ARG A 175 -0.97 -19.05 -13.90
C ARG A 175 -2.03 -18.56 -12.93
N LEU A 176 -1.73 -17.51 -12.15
CA LEU A 176 -2.75 -16.92 -11.27
C LEU A 176 -3.90 -16.34 -12.10
N PRO A 177 -5.13 -16.37 -11.56
CA PRO A 177 -6.27 -15.76 -12.21
C PRO A 177 -6.05 -14.26 -12.40
N PHE A 178 -6.64 -13.69 -13.44
CA PHE A 178 -6.62 -12.26 -13.66
C PHE A 178 -7.46 -11.56 -12.59
N VAL A 179 -6.82 -10.66 -11.83
CA VAL A 179 -7.53 -9.93 -10.77
C VAL A 179 -8.66 -9.07 -11.31
N THR A 180 -8.54 -8.63 -12.55
CA THR A 180 -9.57 -7.83 -13.25
C THR A 180 -10.87 -8.59 -13.46
N GLU A 181 -10.83 -9.93 -13.52
CA GLU A 181 -12.04 -10.77 -13.56
C GLU A 181 -12.72 -10.87 -12.20
N VAL A 182 -11.93 -10.88 -11.12
CA VAL A 182 -12.44 -10.86 -9.75
C VAL A 182 -13.06 -9.50 -9.45
N TYR A 183 -12.43 -8.41 -9.87
CA TYR A 183 -12.96 -7.05 -9.71
C TYR A 183 -14.29 -6.87 -10.43
N ASP A 184 -14.35 -7.26 -11.70
CA ASP A 184 -15.55 -7.16 -12.54
C ASP A 184 -16.79 -7.82 -11.90
N LYS A 185 -16.57 -8.95 -11.21
CA LYS A 185 -17.63 -9.71 -10.53
C LYS A 185 -18.01 -9.15 -9.15
N ASN A 186 -17.09 -8.50 -8.44
CA ASN A 186 -17.23 -8.25 -7.01
C ASN A 186 -17.20 -6.79 -6.62
N LEU A 187 -16.59 -5.91 -7.42
CA LEU A 187 -16.28 -4.53 -7.04
C LEU A 187 -16.90 -3.51 -8.00
N ASP A 188 -17.36 -2.40 -7.47
CA ASP A 188 -17.65 -1.21 -8.28
C ASP A 188 -16.37 -0.38 -8.44
N TYR A 189 -15.71 -0.48 -9.60
CA TYR A 189 -14.46 0.22 -9.87
C TYR A 189 -14.59 1.75 -9.82
N LEU A 190 -15.80 2.31 -9.88
CA LEU A 190 -16.06 3.74 -9.73
C LEU A 190 -15.98 4.21 -8.27
N LYS A 191 -15.81 3.32 -7.32
CA LYS A 191 -15.62 3.64 -5.90
C LYS A 191 -14.15 3.86 -5.52
N TYR A 192 -13.22 3.48 -6.41
CA TYR A 192 -11.78 3.56 -6.14
C TYR A 192 -11.18 4.84 -6.71
N ASN A 193 -10.38 5.51 -5.89
CA ASN A 193 -9.66 6.72 -6.28
C ASN A 193 -8.29 6.80 -5.62
N SER A 194 -7.33 7.38 -6.34
CA SER A 194 -6.01 7.73 -5.82
C SER A 194 -5.67 9.16 -6.27
N PRO A 195 -5.11 10.01 -5.39
CA PRO A 195 -4.90 11.42 -5.69
C PRO A 195 -3.91 11.69 -6.83
N TYR A 196 -3.04 10.72 -7.15
CA TYR A 196 -2.08 10.85 -8.25
C TYR A 196 -2.51 10.13 -9.53
N CYS A 197 -3.57 9.33 -9.50
CA CYS A 197 -4.14 8.67 -10.68
C CYS A 197 -5.28 9.49 -11.29
N GLN A 198 -5.51 9.31 -12.59
CA GLN A 198 -6.70 9.82 -13.26
C GLN A 198 -7.89 8.93 -12.92
N TYR A 199 -8.97 9.55 -12.50
CA TYR A 199 -10.19 8.83 -12.11
C TYR A 199 -11.16 8.65 -13.29
N PRO A 200 -11.76 7.46 -13.44
CA PRO A 200 -11.57 6.22 -12.71
C PRO A 200 -10.29 5.49 -13.08
N TYR A 201 -9.65 4.84 -12.11
CA TYR A 201 -8.47 4.02 -12.33
C TYR A 201 -8.72 2.56 -11.96
N VAL A 202 -7.89 1.66 -12.49
CA VAL A 202 -7.83 0.25 -12.06
C VAL A 202 -6.39 -0.07 -11.70
N SER A 203 -6.18 -0.91 -10.70
CA SER A 203 -4.85 -1.31 -10.23
C SER A 203 -4.64 -2.82 -10.35
N MET A 204 -3.40 -3.23 -10.66
CA MET A 204 -3.00 -4.64 -10.66
C MET A 204 -1.50 -4.78 -10.38
N TYR A 205 -1.08 -5.99 -9.98
CA TYR A 205 0.34 -6.34 -9.89
C TYR A 205 0.80 -7.08 -11.14
N THR A 206 2.02 -6.75 -11.58
CA THR A 206 2.70 -7.46 -12.67
C THR A 206 3.89 -8.28 -12.19
N GLY A 207 4.29 -8.09 -10.94
CA GLY A 207 5.35 -8.81 -10.27
C GLY A 207 5.28 -8.63 -8.75
N ARG A 208 6.03 -9.45 -8.04
CA ARG A 208 6.08 -9.48 -6.57
C ARG A 208 7.52 -9.50 -6.09
N GLY A 209 7.78 -8.85 -4.96
CA GLY A 209 9.09 -8.72 -4.35
C GLY A 209 9.91 -7.57 -4.90
N CYS A 210 10.95 -7.19 -4.17
CA CYS A 210 11.80 -6.06 -4.51
C CYS A 210 13.27 -6.40 -4.17
N PRO A 211 14.23 -6.24 -5.11
CA PRO A 211 15.63 -6.54 -4.86
C PRO A 211 16.32 -5.54 -3.92
N ALA A 212 15.67 -4.41 -3.62
CA ALA A 212 16.18 -3.43 -2.69
C ALA A 212 16.18 -3.94 -1.25
N ARG A 213 17.12 -3.42 -0.45
CA ARG A 213 17.34 -3.81 0.95
C ARG A 213 16.96 -2.71 1.93
N CYS A 214 15.94 -1.89 1.59
CA CYS A 214 15.52 -0.78 2.44
C CYS A 214 15.08 -1.28 3.81
N THR A 215 15.70 -0.76 4.88
CA THR A 215 15.53 -1.26 6.25
C THR A 215 14.12 -1.06 6.81
N PHE A 216 13.38 -0.09 6.28
CA PHE A 216 12.01 0.24 6.72
C PHE A 216 10.90 -0.51 5.97
N CYS A 217 11.23 -1.14 4.83
CA CYS A 217 10.22 -1.65 3.92
C CYS A 217 9.71 -3.02 4.36
N LEU A 218 8.43 -3.08 4.74
CA LEU A 218 7.76 -4.31 5.18
C LEU A 218 7.72 -5.38 4.08
N TRP A 219 7.42 -4.98 2.84
CA TRP A 219 7.03 -5.91 1.78
C TRP A 219 8.11 -6.94 1.43
N PRO A 220 9.34 -6.55 1.06
CA PRO A 220 10.36 -7.55 0.76
C PRO A 220 10.87 -8.27 2.00
N GLN A 221 10.89 -7.63 3.17
CA GLN A 221 11.43 -8.24 4.38
C GLN A 221 10.48 -9.27 5.00
N VAL A 222 9.18 -9.01 4.96
CA VAL A 222 8.18 -9.81 5.68
C VAL A 222 7.38 -10.70 4.73
N THR A 223 6.85 -10.16 3.64
CA THR A 223 5.81 -10.87 2.86
C THR A 223 6.30 -11.45 1.54
N GLN A 224 7.07 -10.71 0.72
CA GLN A 224 7.29 -11.06 -0.69
C GLN A 224 8.73 -11.46 -1.05
N GLY A 225 9.68 -11.23 -0.14
CA GLY A 225 11.10 -11.52 -0.38
C GLY A 225 11.81 -10.52 -1.29
N HIS A 226 13.11 -10.71 -1.41
CA HIS A 226 14.01 -9.80 -2.13
C HIS A 226 14.26 -10.17 -3.58
N GLN A 227 13.60 -11.19 -4.10
CA GLN A 227 13.65 -11.55 -5.51
C GLN A 227 12.42 -10.95 -6.22
N TYR A 228 12.67 -10.14 -7.25
CA TYR A 228 11.59 -9.64 -8.10
C TYR A 228 11.17 -10.74 -9.07
N ARG A 229 10.04 -11.37 -8.80
CA ARG A 229 9.42 -12.45 -9.58
C ARG A 229 8.27 -11.85 -10.37
N VAL A 230 8.23 -12.11 -11.67
CA VAL A 230 7.40 -11.35 -12.59
C VAL A 230 6.52 -12.22 -13.45
N ARG A 231 5.37 -11.71 -13.77
CA ARG A 231 4.52 -12.22 -14.85
C ARG A 231 5.15 -11.88 -16.19
N SER A 232 5.01 -12.73 -17.19
CA SER A 232 5.48 -12.44 -18.54
C SER A 232 4.79 -11.19 -19.11
N ALA A 233 5.48 -10.47 -19.99
CA ALA A 233 4.92 -9.27 -20.62
C ALA A 233 3.66 -9.60 -21.43
N GLU A 234 3.60 -10.77 -22.04
CA GLU A 234 2.46 -11.29 -22.79
C GLU A 234 1.27 -11.60 -21.90
N ASN A 235 1.51 -12.15 -20.70
CA ASN A 235 0.45 -12.41 -19.73
C ASN A 235 -0.17 -11.10 -19.23
N VAL A 236 0.67 -10.11 -18.88
CA VAL A 236 0.23 -8.76 -18.51
C VAL A 236 -0.58 -8.11 -19.64
N TYR A 237 -0.10 -8.19 -20.89
CA TYR A 237 -0.80 -7.65 -22.05
C TYR A 237 -2.21 -8.26 -22.21
N LYS A 238 -2.35 -9.58 -22.06
CA LYS A 238 -3.65 -10.28 -22.16
C LYS A 238 -4.66 -9.74 -21.16
N GLU A 239 -4.27 -9.56 -19.91
CA GLU A 239 -5.15 -9.02 -18.88
C GLU A 239 -5.52 -7.56 -19.17
N VAL A 240 -4.55 -6.72 -19.55
CA VAL A 240 -4.79 -5.30 -19.87
C VAL A 240 -5.67 -5.14 -21.11
N ALA A 241 -5.51 -5.98 -22.13
CA ALA A 241 -6.36 -5.96 -23.32
C ALA A 241 -7.82 -6.30 -22.98
N ALA A 242 -8.04 -7.30 -22.10
CA ALA A 242 -9.38 -7.67 -21.64
C ALA A 242 -10.02 -6.59 -20.75
N MET A 243 -9.22 -5.81 -20.04
CA MET A 243 -9.64 -4.77 -19.10
C MET A 243 -10.47 -3.67 -19.77
N LYS A 244 -10.16 -3.28 -21.01
CA LYS A 244 -10.87 -2.21 -21.73
C LYS A 244 -12.37 -2.48 -21.88
N ALA A 245 -12.74 -3.73 -22.11
CA ALA A 245 -14.15 -4.12 -22.25
C ALA A 245 -14.87 -4.15 -20.89
N LYS A 246 -14.16 -4.57 -19.82
CA LYS A 246 -14.70 -4.71 -18.47
C LYS A 246 -14.87 -3.37 -17.75
N PHE A 247 -13.96 -2.42 -17.99
CA PHE A 247 -13.91 -1.12 -17.31
C PHE A 247 -13.95 0.04 -18.32
N PRO A 248 -15.06 0.24 -19.06
CA PRO A 248 -15.11 1.16 -20.20
C PRO A 248 -14.89 2.63 -19.85
N LYS A 249 -15.09 3.05 -18.60
CA LYS A 249 -14.83 4.42 -18.11
C LYS A 249 -13.43 4.60 -17.54
N MET A 250 -12.60 3.54 -17.48
CA MET A 250 -11.25 3.62 -16.94
C MET A 250 -10.41 4.62 -17.73
N LYS A 251 -9.81 5.59 -17.02
CA LYS A 251 -8.90 6.58 -17.59
C LYS A 251 -7.43 6.20 -17.40
N GLU A 252 -7.12 5.43 -16.37
CA GLU A 252 -5.73 5.07 -16.05
C GLU A 252 -5.63 3.68 -15.42
N LEU A 253 -4.57 2.96 -15.80
CA LEU A 253 -4.15 1.72 -15.18
C LEU A 253 -2.96 1.99 -14.26
N PHE A 254 -2.99 1.51 -13.02
CA PHE A 254 -1.88 1.59 -12.11
C PHE A 254 -1.23 0.21 -11.90
N PHE A 255 0.02 0.06 -12.31
CA PHE A 255 0.82 -1.10 -11.96
C PHE A 255 1.42 -0.89 -10.57
N ASP A 256 0.88 -1.60 -9.57
CA ASP A 256 1.21 -1.38 -8.15
C ASP A 256 2.36 -2.28 -7.66
N ASP A 257 3.22 -2.72 -8.54
CA ASP A 257 4.44 -3.46 -8.21
C ASP A 257 5.31 -2.64 -7.24
N ASP A 258 6.01 -3.29 -6.32
CA ASP A 258 6.95 -2.60 -5.42
C ASP A 258 8.05 -1.83 -6.16
N THR A 259 8.46 -2.33 -7.32
CA THR A 259 9.39 -1.67 -8.22
C THR A 259 9.30 -2.25 -9.63
N PHE A 260 8.35 -1.76 -10.40
CA PHE A 260 8.09 -2.19 -11.78
C PHE A 260 9.36 -2.13 -12.67
N THR A 261 10.18 -1.12 -12.44
CA THR A 261 11.39 -0.86 -13.23
C THR A 261 12.63 -1.61 -12.75
N ALA A 262 12.51 -2.58 -11.83
CA ALA A 262 13.64 -3.44 -11.45
C ALA A 262 14.16 -4.28 -12.62
N ASP A 263 13.27 -4.64 -13.54
CA ASP A 263 13.59 -5.23 -14.84
C ASP A 263 13.22 -4.26 -15.96
N THR A 264 14.20 -3.46 -16.40
CA THR A 264 14.00 -2.44 -17.43
C THR A 264 13.73 -3.04 -18.82
N GLY A 265 14.26 -4.22 -19.10
CA GLY A 265 14.01 -4.94 -20.36
C GLY A 265 12.53 -5.34 -20.47
N ARG A 266 12.00 -5.94 -19.42
CA ARG A 266 10.58 -6.30 -19.32
C ARG A 266 9.69 -5.07 -19.32
N ALA A 267 10.04 -4.00 -18.58
CA ALA A 267 9.29 -2.75 -18.56
C ALA A 267 9.13 -2.15 -19.96
N ARG A 268 10.21 -2.12 -20.76
CA ARG A 268 10.17 -1.70 -22.17
C ARG A 268 9.27 -2.59 -23.01
N LYS A 269 9.36 -3.91 -22.84
CA LYS A 269 8.52 -4.86 -23.59
C LYS A 269 7.03 -4.68 -23.27
N ILE A 270 6.66 -4.53 -22.01
CA ILE A 270 5.27 -4.22 -21.61
C ILE A 270 4.82 -2.91 -22.27
N ALA A 271 5.60 -1.83 -22.16
CA ALA A 271 5.27 -0.54 -22.74
C ALA A 271 5.04 -0.64 -24.26
N GLN A 272 5.87 -1.38 -24.99
CA GLN A 272 5.72 -1.62 -26.42
C GLN A 272 4.43 -2.38 -26.75
N LEU A 273 4.09 -3.41 -25.98
CA LEU A 273 2.86 -4.18 -26.15
C LEU A 273 1.61 -3.35 -25.84
N LEU A 274 1.67 -2.44 -24.86
CA LEU A 274 0.55 -1.59 -24.49
C LEU A 274 0.32 -0.41 -25.45
N LYS A 275 1.35 0.03 -26.21
CA LYS A 275 1.27 1.16 -27.12
C LYS A 275 0.08 1.11 -28.09
N PRO A 276 -0.21 -0.02 -28.77
CA PRO A 276 -1.38 -0.12 -29.65
C PRO A 276 -2.72 -0.04 -28.94
N LEU A 277 -2.77 -0.36 -27.64
CA LEU A 277 -4.01 -0.28 -26.86
C LEU A 277 -4.40 1.16 -26.50
N GLY A 278 -3.45 2.11 -26.57
CA GLY A 278 -3.67 3.52 -26.25
C GLY A 278 -4.12 3.74 -24.78
N ILE A 279 -3.62 2.90 -23.86
CA ILE A 279 -3.94 2.98 -22.44
C ILE A 279 -2.96 3.91 -21.74
N THR A 280 -3.47 4.85 -20.96
CA THR A 280 -2.67 5.64 -20.02
C THR A 280 -2.41 4.81 -18.77
N TRP A 281 -1.16 4.78 -18.32
CA TRP A 281 -0.78 4.02 -17.13
C TRP A 281 0.26 4.72 -16.28
N SER A 282 0.37 4.30 -15.04
CA SER A 282 1.38 4.74 -14.05
C SER A 282 1.86 3.57 -13.21
N THR A 283 2.97 3.77 -12.49
CA THR A 283 3.57 2.71 -11.68
C THR A 283 4.54 3.25 -10.63
N ASN A 284 4.91 2.40 -9.69
CA ASN A 284 5.98 2.65 -8.73
C ASN A 284 7.35 2.46 -9.37
N SER A 285 8.30 3.30 -9.02
CA SER A 285 9.68 3.24 -9.51
C SER A 285 10.70 3.74 -8.49
N ARG A 286 11.93 3.29 -8.66
CA ARG A 286 13.08 3.92 -8.03
C ARG A 286 13.66 4.99 -8.96
N ALA A 287 14.28 6.02 -8.39
CA ALA A 287 14.87 7.14 -9.15
C ALA A 287 16.20 6.74 -9.84
N ASN A 288 16.21 5.68 -10.64
CA ASN A 288 17.44 5.15 -11.25
C ASN A 288 17.26 4.55 -12.66
N VAL A 289 16.13 4.81 -13.31
CA VAL A 289 15.84 4.35 -14.67
C VAL A 289 16.61 5.21 -15.69
N ASP A 290 17.10 4.61 -16.75
CA ASP A 290 17.81 5.30 -17.83
C ASP A 290 16.86 5.98 -18.82
N TYR A 291 17.38 6.99 -19.54
CA TYR A 291 16.60 7.83 -20.44
C TYR A 291 15.89 7.04 -21.55
N GLU A 292 16.57 6.07 -22.18
CA GLU A 292 15.99 5.28 -23.28
C GLU A 292 14.84 4.40 -22.80
N THR A 293 14.96 3.84 -21.59
CA THR A 293 13.86 3.10 -20.96
C THR A 293 12.68 4.03 -20.67
N LEU A 294 12.92 5.22 -20.11
CA LEU A 294 11.88 6.22 -19.85
C LEU A 294 11.17 6.63 -21.14
N LYS A 295 11.91 6.86 -22.23
CA LYS A 295 11.36 7.23 -23.54
C LYS A 295 10.43 6.15 -24.08
N VAL A 296 10.86 4.89 -24.09
CA VAL A 296 10.03 3.77 -24.54
C VAL A 296 8.79 3.61 -23.69
N MET A 297 8.91 3.75 -22.36
CA MET A 297 7.75 3.68 -21.45
C MET A 297 6.78 4.84 -21.70
N LYS A 298 7.28 6.06 -21.92
CA LYS A 298 6.47 7.23 -22.27
C LYS A 298 5.69 7.02 -23.56
N GLU A 299 6.35 6.53 -24.60
CA GLU A 299 5.71 6.20 -25.88
C GLU A 299 4.66 5.09 -25.74
N GLY A 300 4.84 4.19 -24.79
CA GLY A 300 3.90 3.13 -24.44
C GLY A 300 2.75 3.56 -23.53
N GLY A 301 2.59 4.86 -23.24
CA GLY A 301 1.46 5.41 -22.48
C GLY A 301 1.74 5.71 -21.02
N LEU A 302 3.00 5.59 -20.54
CA LEU A 302 3.34 5.97 -19.16
C LEU A 302 3.08 7.46 -18.94
N ARG A 303 2.27 7.77 -17.93
CA ARG A 303 1.94 9.14 -17.54
C ARG A 303 2.72 9.59 -16.30
N LEU A 304 2.80 8.75 -15.27
CA LEU A 304 3.31 9.13 -13.97
C LEU A 304 4.08 7.98 -13.31
N PHE A 305 5.14 8.36 -12.60
CA PHE A 305 5.80 7.49 -11.62
C PHE A 305 5.46 7.92 -10.18
N VAL A 306 5.22 6.95 -9.32
CA VAL A 306 5.35 7.11 -7.86
C VAL A 306 6.79 6.76 -7.50
N VAL A 307 7.55 7.73 -7.02
CA VAL A 307 9.00 7.60 -6.81
C VAL A 307 9.36 7.76 -5.33
N GLY A 308 9.92 6.70 -4.75
CA GLY A 308 10.46 6.74 -3.40
C GLY A 308 11.82 7.45 -3.37
N TYR A 309 11.84 8.74 -3.06
CA TYR A 309 13.07 9.50 -2.78
C TYR A 309 13.53 9.28 -1.34
N GLU A 310 12.60 9.22 -0.41
CA GLU A 310 12.69 9.03 1.04
C GLU A 310 13.40 10.20 1.75
N SER A 311 14.63 10.56 1.37
CA SER A 311 15.40 11.65 1.98
C SER A 311 16.24 12.42 0.94
N GLY A 312 16.50 13.67 1.21
CA GLY A 312 17.46 14.51 0.47
C GLY A 312 18.88 14.47 1.03
N ASN A 313 19.14 13.63 2.04
CA ASN A 313 20.45 13.49 2.66
C ASN A 313 21.09 12.13 2.32
N ALA A 314 22.37 12.14 1.91
CA ALA A 314 23.06 10.94 1.44
C ALA A 314 23.32 9.91 2.56
N GLU A 315 23.62 10.37 3.78
CA GLU A 315 23.86 9.46 4.91
C GLU A 315 22.55 8.80 5.38
N ILE A 316 21.44 9.53 5.40
CA ILE A 316 20.12 8.93 5.68
C ILE A 316 19.80 7.83 4.64
N LEU A 317 20.00 8.13 3.34
CA LEU A 317 19.78 7.12 2.28
C LEU A 317 20.68 5.88 2.43
N LYS A 318 21.90 6.06 2.92
CA LYS A 318 22.82 4.98 3.23
C LYS A 318 22.36 4.17 4.46
N ASN A 319 21.96 4.84 5.55
CA ASN A 319 21.47 4.20 6.78
C ASN A 319 20.27 3.30 6.51
N ILE A 320 19.35 3.73 5.65
CA ILE A 320 18.18 2.93 5.28
C ILE A 320 18.45 1.97 4.10
N LYS A 321 19.68 1.83 3.64
CA LYS A 321 20.07 0.96 2.52
C LYS A 321 19.26 1.22 1.24
N LYS A 322 18.87 2.50 0.97
CA LYS A 322 18.05 2.84 -0.19
C LYS A 322 18.75 2.48 -1.52
N GLY A 323 20.08 2.60 -1.58
CA GLY A 323 20.86 2.24 -2.76
C GLY A 323 20.61 3.13 -3.99
N VAL A 324 20.10 4.36 -3.80
CA VAL A 324 19.96 5.39 -4.83
C VAL A 324 20.76 6.61 -4.40
N ARG A 325 21.61 7.11 -5.31
CA ARG A 325 22.41 8.33 -5.07
C ARG A 325 21.62 9.57 -5.49
N LEU A 326 21.80 10.67 -4.76
CA LEU A 326 21.10 11.92 -5.03
C LEU A 326 21.36 12.49 -6.42
N ASP A 327 22.60 12.38 -6.94
CA ASP A 327 22.95 12.82 -8.29
C ASP A 327 22.20 12.01 -9.36
N ARG A 328 22.04 10.71 -9.15
CA ARG A 328 21.26 9.84 -10.04
C ARG A 328 19.76 10.16 -9.97
N ALA A 329 19.24 10.41 -8.77
CA ALA A 329 17.86 10.84 -8.60
C ALA A 329 17.56 12.16 -9.31
N ARG A 330 18.49 13.14 -9.23
CA ARG A 330 18.39 14.41 -9.97
C ARG A 330 18.37 14.22 -11.48
N ARG A 331 19.25 13.35 -12.00
CA ARG A 331 19.27 13.04 -13.44
C ARG A 331 17.96 12.41 -13.88
N PHE A 332 17.53 11.34 -13.21
CA PHE A 332 16.26 10.67 -13.49
C PHE A 332 15.07 11.64 -13.50
N THR A 333 15.01 12.55 -12.52
CA THR A 333 13.93 13.54 -12.45
C THR A 333 13.95 14.51 -13.62
N ARG A 334 15.13 15.00 -14.04
CA ARG A 334 15.27 15.84 -15.24
C ARG A 334 14.83 15.12 -16.50
N ASP A 335 15.27 13.87 -16.66
CA ASP A 335 14.93 13.03 -17.80
C ASP A 335 13.39 12.81 -17.88
N CYS A 336 12.74 12.57 -16.74
CA CYS A 336 11.28 12.50 -16.66
C CYS A 336 10.60 13.81 -17.07
N HIS A 337 11.10 14.95 -16.58
CA HIS A 337 10.55 16.26 -16.93
C HIS A 337 10.69 16.57 -18.43
N GLU A 338 11.86 16.25 -19.01
CA GLU A 338 12.12 16.42 -20.44
C GLU A 338 11.14 15.62 -21.30
N LEU A 339 10.88 14.36 -20.91
CA LEU A 339 9.95 13.45 -21.56
C LEU A 339 8.48 13.74 -21.25
N GLY A 340 8.18 14.69 -20.36
CA GLY A 340 6.81 14.98 -19.90
C GLY A 340 6.19 13.83 -19.12
N ILE A 341 7.01 13.08 -18.35
CA ILE A 341 6.56 12.07 -17.38
C ILE A 341 6.37 12.77 -16.04
N LEU A 342 5.19 12.64 -15.45
CA LEU A 342 4.88 13.21 -14.13
C LEU A 342 5.49 12.37 -13.02
N ILE A 343 5.76 12.99 -11.87
CA ILE A 343 6.30 12.33 -10.69
C ILE A 343 5.45 12.66 -9.47
N HIS A 344 5.00 11.62 -8.76
CA HIS A 344 4.56 11.71 -7.37
C HIS A 344 5.73 11.28 -6.48
N GLY A 345 6.36 12.24 -5.79
CA GLY A 345 7.54 11.97 -4.95
C GLY A 345 7.16 11.59 -3.53
N THR A 346 7.69 10.49 -3.01
CA THR A 346 7.46 10.09 -1.62
C THR A 346 8.69 10.32 -0.75
N PHE A 347 8.48 10.83 0.47
CA PHE A 347 9.48 11.13 1.47
C PHE A 347 9.09 10.53 2.81
N ILE A 348 10.07 10.18 3.64
CA ILE A 348 9.85 9.64 4.98
C ILE A 348 10.63 10.46 5.98
N LEU A 349 9.99 10.86 7.09
CA LEU A 349 10.62 11.51 8.23
C LEU A 349 10.65 10.57 9.44
N GLY A 350 11.67 10.68 10.27
CA GLY A 350 11.91 9.81 11.41
C GLY A 350 12.78 8.59 11.05
N LEU A 351 13.62 8.68 10.02
CA LEU A 351 14.54 7.63 9.63
C LEU A 351 15.81 7.62 10.52
N PRO A 352 16.51 6.47 10.67
CA PRO A 352 17.72 6.38 11.48
C PRO A 352 18.81 7.38 11.10
N GLY A 353 19.25 8.15 12.10
CA GLY A 353 20.26 9.21 11.93
C GLY A 353 19.70 10.58 11.53
N GLU A 354 18.38 10.73 11.47
CA GLU A 354 17.76 11.99 11.08
C GLU A 354 17.95 13.08 12.16
N SER A 355 18.09 14.32 11.71
CA SER A 355 18.18 15.53 12.50
C SER A 355 17.36 16.66 11.86
N ARG A 356 17.25 17.81 12.54
CA ARG A 356 16.58 18.99 11.99
C ARG A 356 17.22 19.42 10.66
N GLU A 357 18.55 19.36 10.58
CA GLU A 357 19.33 19.74 9.41
C GLU A 357 19.06 18.81 8.22
N THR A 358 19.01 17.48 8.45
CA THR A 358 18.73 16.51 7.38
C THR A 358 17.28 16.57 6.89
N ILE A 359 16.33 16.92 7.76
CA ILE A 359 14.95 17.22 7.37
C ILE A 359 14.89 18.45 6.45
N GLU A 360 15.62 19.55 6.81
CA GLU A 360 15.70 20.73 5.95
C GLU A 360 16.38 20.44 4.59
N GLU A 361 17.39 19.57 4.57
CA GLU A 361 17.99 19.09 3.32
C GLU A 361 16.97 18.35 2.46
N SER A 362 16.16 17.48 3.06
CA SER A 362 15.09 16.75 2.38
C SER A 362 14.00 17.70 1.83
N MET A 363 13.65 18.75 2.58
CA MET A 363 12.74 19.80 2.09
C MET A 363 13.33 20.58 0.91
N ARG A 364 14.63 20.92 0.96
CA ARG A 364 15.32 21.59 -0.16
C ARG A 364 15.36 20.68 -1.39
N PHE A 365 15.72 19.42 -1.20
CA PHE A 365 15.75 18.41 -2.26
C PHE A 365 14.39 18.22 -2.90
N ALA A 366 13.31 18.11 -2.13
CA ALA A 366 11.95 17.98 -2.67
C ALA A 366 11.54 19.20 -3.53
N ARG A 367 11.92 20.43 -3.10
CA ARG A 367 11.68 21.65 -3.91
C ARG A 367 12.51 21.65 -5.20
N GLU A 368 13.75 21.15 -5.15
CA GLU A 368 14.61 20.99 -6.33
C GLU A 368 14.03 19.98 -7.34
N MET A 369 13.52 18.85 -6.85
CA MET A 369 12.92 17.81 -7.71
C MET A 369 11.65 18.27 -8.41
N ASP A 370 10.96 19.28 -7.92
CA ASP A 370 9.77 19.90 -8.51
C ASP A 370 8.73 18.90 -9.02
N CYS A 371 8.47 17.86 -8.22
CA CYS A 371 7.48 16.83 -8.53
C CYS A 371 6.08 17.42 -8.77
N GLU A 372 5.22 16.66 -9.43
CA GLU A 372 3.80 17.02 -9.62
C GLU A 372 3.06 17.12 -8.30
N THR A 373 3.25 16.14 -7.46
CA THR A 373 2.76 16.07 -6.07
C THR A 373 3.78 15.36 -5.20
N ILE A 374 3.68 15.54 -3.88
CA ILE A 374 4.47 14.79 -2.92
C ILE A 374 3.61 14.15 -1.84
N GLN A 375 4.13 13.08 -1.25
CA GLN A 375 3.66 12.50 0.00
C GLN A 375 4.81 12.50 1.00
N VAL A 376 4.52 12.88 2.24
CA VAL A 376 5.46 12.83 3.36
C VAL A 376 4.88 11.91 4.42
N SER A 377 5.55 10.79 4.65
CA SER A 377 5.14 9.78 5.64
C SER A 377 6.06 9.83 6.86
N LEU A 378 5.54 9.37 8.00
CA LEU A 378 6.34 9.11 9.18
C LEU A 378 6.92 7.70 9.10
N ALA A 379 8.15 7.52 9.57
CA ALA A 379 8.75 6.20 9.69
C ALA A 379 7.93 5.37 10.67
N SER A 380 7.48 4.21 10.19
CA SER A 380 6.72 3.25 11.00
C SER A 380 7.53 1.97 11.13
N PRO A 381 8.04 1.66 12.32
CA PRO A 381 8.77 0.44 12.57
C PRO A 381 7.79 -0.73 12.66
N TYR A 382 7.60 -1.44 11.56
CA TYR A 382 6.76 -2.62 11.51
C TYR A 382 7.49 -3.85 12.03
N PRO A 383 6.85 -4.72 12.84
CA PRO A 383 7.41 -6.00 13.25
C PRO A 383 7.97 -6.79 12.07
N GLY A 384 9.17 -7.36 12.23
CA GLY A 384 9.86 -8.12 11.19
C GLY A 384 10.69 -7.29 10.22
N THR A 385 10.80 -5.97 10.41
CA THR A 385 11.70 -5.10 9.63
C THR A 385 12.98 -4.77 10.39
N GLU A 386 14.08 -4.55 9.68
CA GLU A 386 15.35 -4.09 10.27
C GLU A 386 15.16 -2.75 11.03
N LEU A 387 14.25 -1.89 10.58
CA LEU A 387 13.93 -0.64 11.28
C LEU A 387 13.32 -0.92 12.66
N PHE A 388 12.40 -1.89 12.76
CA PHE A 388 11.79 -2.28 14.03
C PHE A 388 12.83 -2.79 15.02
N GLU A 389 13.71 -3.69 14.57
CA GLU A 389 14.79 -4.22 15.39
C GLU A 389 15.75 -3.10 15.84
N TYR A 390 16.10 -2.19 14.94
CA TYR A 390 16.98 -1.08 15.24
C TYR A 390 16.39 -0.15 16.31
N VAL A 391 15.15 0.32 16.15
CA VAL A 391 14.55 1.28 17.10
C VAL A 391 14.26 0.62 18.47
N THR A 392 13.89 -0.66 18.47
CA THR A 392 13.67 -1.42 19.71
C THR A 392 14.97 -1.61 20.47
N ALA A 393 16.04 -2.05 19.80
CA ALA A 393 17.34 -2.28 20.43
C ALA A 393 17.97 -1.02 21.04
N HIS A 394 17.67 0.17 20.48
CA HIS A 394 18.21 1.44 20.96
C HIS A 394 17.26 2.21 21.88
N GLY A 395 16.06 1.69 22.16
CA GLY A 395 15.06 2.40 22.96
C GLY A 395 14.50 3.67 22.27
N TYR A 396 14.46 3.68 20.95
CA TYR A 396 13.97 4.81 20.16
C TYR A 396 12.48 4.71 19.81
N LEU A 397 11.80 3.66 20.25
CA LEU A 397 10.35 3.55 20.12
C LEU A 397 9.67 4.51 21.10
N ALA A 398 8.90 5.47 20.58
CA ALA A 398 8.31 6.53 21.41
C ALA A 398 6.93 6.13 21.95
N VAL A 399 6.10 5.55 21.12
CA VAL A 399 4.71 5.19 21.45
C VAL A 399 4.22 3.97 20.68
N ASP A 400 3.27 3.28 21.26
CA ASP A 400 2.40 2.30 20.63
C ASP A 400 0.95 2.66 21.04
N PRO A 401 -0.02 2.76 20.17
CA PRO A 401 -0.12 2.25 18.80
C PRO A 401 0.36 3.22 17.69
N LEU A 402 0.42 2.68 16.44
CA LEU A 402 0.84 3.44 15.24
C LEU A 402 -0.14 4.52 14.79
N LEU A 403 -1.40 4.44 15.21
CA LEU A 403 -2.47 5.41 14.89
C LEU A 403 -3.01 6.03 16.16
N ASP A 404 -3.49 7.26 16.06
CA ASP A 404 -4.29 7.89 17.09
C ASP A 404 -5.78 7.46 16.99
N GLU A 405 -6.61 7.97 17.91
CA GLU A 405 -8.04 7.66 17.98
C GLU A 405 -8.83 8.12 16.74
N ALA A 406 -8.30 9.09 15.99
CA ALA A 406 -8.88 9.60 14.75
C ALA A 406 -8.29 8.92 13.49
N GLY A 407 -7.46 7.88 13.65
CA GLY A 407 -6.85 7.13 12.57
C GLY A 407 -5.68 7.82 11.88
N TYR A 408 -5.15 8.91 12.42
CA TYR A 408 -3.94 9.53 11.89
C TYR A 408 -2.69 8.80 12.35
N GLN A 409 -1.71 8.69 11.44
CA GLN A 409 -0.43 8.10 11.75
C GLN A 409 0.30 8.93 12.83
N LYS A 410 0.69 8.28 13.91
CA LYS A 410 1.53 8.85 14.96
C LYS A 410 3.00 8.74 14.61
N CYS A 411 3.82 9.64 15.13
CA CYS A 411 5.26 9.44 15.13
C CYS A 411 5.63 8.47 16.26
N THR A 412 6.01 7.27 15.89
CA THR A 412 6.32 6.18 16.84
C THR A 412 7.81 6.05 17.12
N VAL A 413 8.62 6.94 16.55
CA VAL A 413 10.07 6.96 16.75
C VAL A 413 10.52 8.30 17.30
N GLN A 414 11.57 8.29 18.12
CA GLN A 414 12.28 9.46 18.61
C GLN A 414 13.77 9.18 18.70
N TYR A 415 14.57 10.23 18.58
CA TYR A 415 16.02 10.15 18.65
C TYR A 415 16.56 11.10 19.74
N PRO A 416 17.77 10.93 20.24
CA PRO A 416 18.31 11.77 21.35
C PRO A 416 18.24 13.28 21.09
N ASN A 417 18.34 13.70 19.81
CA ASN A 417 18.35 15.11 19.41
C ASN A 417 17.13 15.51 18.56
N LEU A 418 16.12 14.64 18.42
CA LEU A 418 14.95 14.87 17.58
C LEU A 418 13.74 14.13 18.15
N SER A 419 12.85 14.84 18.82
CA SER A 419 11.66 14.26 19.44
C SER A 419 10.61 13.80 18.43
N ALA A 420 9.72 12.92 18.86
CA ALA A 420 8.58 12.47 18.05
C ALA A 420 7.70 13.64 17.58
N ASP A 421 7.47 14.62 18.46
CA ASP A 421 6.68 15.82 18.14
C ASP A 421 7.35 16.71 17.09
N GLU A 422 8.67 16.90 17.18
CA GLU A 422 9.42 17.65 16.17
C GLU A 422 9.37 16.98 14.80
N ILE A 423 9.48 15.65 14.75
CA ILE A 423 9.32 14.88 13.52
C ILE A 423 7.92 15.07 12.97
N TYR A 424 6.88 14.92 13.79
CA TYR A 424 5.48 15.08 13.40
C TYR A 424 5.17 16.48 12.86
N GLN A 425 5.62 17.52 13.56
CA GLN A 425 5.46 18.93 13.13
C GLN A 425 6.20 19.21 11.81
N SER A 426 7.32 18.52 11.58
CA SER A 426 8.10 18.68 10.35
C SER A 426 7.37 18.21 9.11
N VAL A 427 6.39 17.29 9.23
CA VAL A 427 5.53 16.87 8.11
C VAL A 427 4.73 18.06 7.56
N GLU A 428 4.10 18.86 8.44
CA GLU A 428 3.36 20.04 8.00
C GLU A 428 4.29 21.09 7.38
N ARG A 429 5.47 21.35 8.01
CA ARG A 429 6.48 22.25 7.46
C ARG A 429 6.93 21.82 6.07
N PHE A 430 7.11 20.50 5.86
CA PHE A 430 7.52 19.93 4.58
C PHE A 430 6.47 20.20 3.50
N TYR A 431 5.20 19.87 3.76
CA TYR A 431 4.10 20.13 2.82
C TYR A 431 3.97 21.63 2.51
N ARG A 432 4.04 22.48 3.51
CA ARG A 432 3.98 23.95 3.32
C ARG A 432 5.13 24.45 2.46
N SER A 433 6.34 24.00 2.72
CA SER A 433 7.53 24.40 1.97
C SER A 433 7.45 23.99 0.51
N PHE A 434 6.72 22.92 0.20
CA PHE A 434 6.55 22.42 -1.16
C PHE A 434 5.37 23.07 -1.89
N TYR A 435 4.16 23.02 -1.32
CA TYR A 435 2.93 23.43 -2.00
C TYR A 435 2.69 24.95 -2.02
N PHE A 436 3.19 25.71 -1.04
CA PHE A 436 2.97 27.16 -0.96
C PHE A 436 4.06 27.99 -1.63
N ARG A 437 4.96 27.38 -2.40
CA ARG A 437 5.95 28.14 -3.18
C ARG A 437 5.29 28.78 -4.41
N PRO A 438 5.69 30.04 -4.78
CA PRO A 438 5.04 30.77 -5.86
C PRO A 438 4.98 30.00 -7.19
N ARG A 439 6.07 29.30 -7.53
CA ARG A 439 6.14 28.48 -8.76
C ARG A 439 5.07 27.38 -8.80
N TYR A 440 4.83 26.70 -7.66
CA TYR A 440 3.82 25.63 -7.59
C TYR A 440 2.41 26.20 -7.66
N ILE A 441 2.16 27.32 -6.98
CA ILE A 441 0.86 28.03 -7.03
C ILE A 441 0.55 28.46 -8.47
N LEU A 442 1.52 29.08 -9.16
CA LEU A 442 1.35 29.50 -10.57
C LEU A 442 1.07 28.31 -11.49
N LYS A 443 1.80 27.18 -11.31
CA LYS A 443 1.57 25.93 -12.06
C LYS A 443 0.14 25.41 -11.83
N SER A 444 -0.32 25.41 -10.58
CA SER A 444 -1.65 24.94 -10.21
C SER A 444 -2.76 25.83 -10.78
N VAL A 445 -2.61 27.16 -10.67
CA VAL A 445 -3.55 28.12 -11.27
C VAL A 445 -3.64 27.95 -12.78
N ARG A 446 -2.49 27.81 -13.46
CA ARG A 446 -2.48 27.56 -14.92
C ARG A 446 -3.25 26.28 -15.29
N LYS A 447 -3.09 25.20 -14.54
CA LYS A 447 -3.85 23.95 -14.75
C LYS A 447 -5.36 24.14 -14.55
N MET A 448 -5.73 24.87 -13.50
CA MET A 448 -7.15 25.19 -13.25
C MET A 448 -7.79 25.99 -14.37
N LEU A 449 -7.03 26.88 -15.02
CA LEU A 449 -7.51 27.68 -16.15
C LEU A 449 -7.57 26.90 -17.46
N THR A 450 -6.80 25.83 -17.61
CA THR A 450 -6.73 25.06 -18.87
C THR A 450 -7.65 23.84 -18.91
N SER A 451 -8.17 23.38 -17.75
CA SER A 451 -9.05 22.21 -17.67
C SER A 451 -10.05 22.31 -16.52
N SER A 452 -11.34 22.24 -16.87
CA SER A 452 -12.41 22.24 -15.86
C SER A 452 -12.40 20.99 -14.97
N GLU A 453 -11.95 19.84 -15.48
CA GLU A 453 -11.78 18.62 -14.69
C GLU A 453 -10.64 18.79 -13.68
N GLU A 454 -9.47 19.30 -14.11
CA GLU A 454 -8.34 19.62 -13.22
C GLU A 454 -8.71 20.68 -12.18
N CYS A 455 -9.49 21.68 -12.55
CA CYS A 455 -9.98 22.70 -11.62
C CYS A 455 -10.82 22.05 -10.50
N LYS A 456 -11.80 21.21 -10.84
CA LYS A 456 -12.64 20.51 -9.87
C LYS A 456 -11.83 19.59 -8.97
N ARG A 457 -10.88 18.84 -9.55
CA ARG A 457 -9.99 17.94 -8.83
C ARG A 457 -9.12 18.70 -7.82
N LEU A 458 -8.38 19.71 -8.27
CA LEU A 458 -7.49 20.50 -7.42
C LEU A 458 -8.23 21.25 -6.30
N LEU A 459 -9.46 21.75 -6.57
CA LEU A 459 -10.29 22.36 -5.53
C LEU A 459 -10.74 21.34 -4.49
N LYS A 460 -11.15 20.14 -4.91
CA LYS A 460 -11.55 19.06 -3.99
C LYS A 460 -10.37 18.62 -3.12
N GLU A 461 -9.25 18.26 -3.74
CA GLU A 461 -8.05 17.80 -3.04
C GLU A 461 -7.48 18.89 -2.12
N GLY A 462 -7.43 20.15 -2.60
CA GLY A 462 -6.98 21.28 -1.80
C GLY A 462 -7.84 21.53 -0.57
N ARG A 463 -9.18 21.38 -0.67
CA ARG A 463 -10.07 21.49 0.50
C ARG A 463 -9.82 20.36 1.49
N GLN A 464 -9.69 19.12 1.04
CA GLN A 464 -9.40 17.97 1.89
C GLN A 464 -8.07 18.17 2.61
N PHE A 465 -7.01 18.51 1.86
CA PHE A 465 -5.67 18.77 2.40
C PHE A 465 -5.69 19.87 3.48
N LEU A 466 -6.35 21.00 3.20
CA LEU A 466 -6.45 22.10 4.17
C LEU A 466 -7.27 21.71 5.41
N SER A 467 -8.32 20.91 5.24
CA SER A 467 -9.11 20.37 6.35
C SER A 467 -8.25 19.49 7.26
N THR A 468 -7.54 18.54 6.68
CA THR A 468 -6.63 17.63 7.42
C THR A 468 -5.53 18.41 8.15
N MET A 469 -4.93 19.40 7.50
CA MET A 469 -3.93 20.25 8.16
C MET A 469 -4.51 21.05 9.34
N ARG A 470 -5.76 21.54 9.24
CA ARG A 470 -6.44 22.21 10.37
C ARG A 470 -6.70 21.27 11.53
N GLN A 471 -7.16 20.05 11.25
CA GLN A 471 -7.39 19.01 12.26
C GLN A 471 -6.10 18.63 12.98
N ARG A 472 -5.01 18.37 12.25
CA ARG A 472 -3.67 18.10 12.84
C ARG A 472 -3.20 19.23 13.76
N ARG A 473 -3.41 20.49 13.38
CA ARG A 473 -3.07 21.63 14.24
C ARG A 473 -3.91 21.72 15.50
N ALA A 474 -5.19 21.40 15.41
CA ALA A 474 -6.08 21.38 16.57
C ALA A 474 -5.63 20.31 17.57
N GLN A 475 -5.28 19.12 17.09
CA GLN A 475 -4.76 18.02 17.92
C GLN A 475 -3.45 18.39 18.64
N LEU A 476 -2.48 18.99 17.93
CA LEU A 476 -1.24 19.47 18.54
C LEU A 476 -1.48 20.52 19.63
N ARG A 477 -2.45 21.42 19.45
CA ARG A 477 -2.80 22.40 20.49
C ARG A 477 -3.43 21.78 21.72
N HIS A 478 -4.27 20.74 21.54
CA HIS A 478 -4.87 20.02 22.66
C HIS A 478 -3.82 19.19 23.42
N ALA A 479 -2.91 18.51 22.75
CA ALA A 479 -1.83 17.77 23.39
C ALA A 479 -0.94 18.70 24.25
N ASN A 480 -0.51 19.85 23.72
CA ASN A 480 0.30 20.82 24.47
C ASN A 480 -0.46 21.50 25.63
N ALA A 481 -1.82 21.55 25.58
CA ALA A 481 -2.63 22.12 26.65
C ALA A 481 -2.91 21.13 27.79
N THR A 482 -2.77 19.83 27.55
CA THR A 482 -2.91 18.77 28.57
C THR A 482 -1.61 18.45 29.29
N GLU A 483 -0.46 18.86 28.75
CA GLU A 483 0.86 18.71 29.36
C GLU A 483 1.33 19.96 30.14
N ALA A 484 0.61 21.07 30.03
CA ALA A 484 0.83 22.32 30.77
C ALA A 484 -0.13 22.45 31.95
#